data_7fe6e9f9302920d55463647da428e4a9
#
_entry.id   7fe6e9f9302920d55463647da428e4a9
#
_cell.length_a   1.000
_cell.length_b   1.000
_cell.length_c   1.000
_cell.angle_alpha   90.00
_cell.angle_beta   90.00
_cell.angle_gamma   90.00
#
_symmetry.space_group_name_H-M   'P 1'
#
loop_
_entity.id
_entity.type
_entity.pdbx_description
1 polymer ?
#
loop_
_entity_poly.entity_id
_entity_poly.type
_entity_poly.pdbx_seq_one_letter_code
_entity_poly.pdbx_strand_id
1 'polypeptide(L)'
;YSHIDWTRPDYPSGRTGLGTGRDTTLRNWPAYYDFMNRQLTELLTNYGRIDCIWFDGWWDHDQDSVAFDWQLPEQYALIHRLQPACLVGNNHHQVPFEGEDIQIFERDVPGENKAGLSGQEVQDVLPLETCQTMNGMWGYKIVDQNYKPAAMLVRLLVRTAAKGANLLLNIGPQPDGSL
;
A
#
# COMPACT_ATOMS: atom_id res chain seq x y z
N TYR A 1 3.17 1.89 5.12
CA TYR A 1 2.46 1.64 6.39
C TYR A 1 1.28 0.69 6.15
N SER A 2 1.19 -0.43 6.85
CA SER A 2 0.11 -1.39 6.69
C SER A 2 -1.07 -1.06 7.61
N HIS A 3 -2.29 -1.12 7.06
CA HIS A 3 -3.51 -1.10 7.86
C HIS A 3 -3.76 -2.43 8.58
N ILE A 4 -3.05 -3.48 8.20
CA ILE A 4 -3.23 -4.83 8.74
C ILE A 4 -2.18 -5.11 9.81
N ASP A 5 -2.62 -5.51 10.99
CA ASP A 5 -1.78 -6.12 12.01
C ASP A 5 -2.58 -7.24 12.73
N TRP A 6 -2.55 -8.42 12.16
CA TRP A 6 -3.22 -9.59 12.72
C TRP A 6 -2.60 -10.11 14.02
N THR A 7 -1.48 -9.54 14.50
CA THR A 7 -0.93 -9.86 15.82
C THR A 7 -1.66 -9.11 16.93
N ARG A 8 -2.34 -8.03 16.57
CA ARG A 8 -3.13 -7.21 17.49
C ARG A 8 -4.48 -7.84 17.78
N PRO A 9 -4.87 -7.97 19.06
CA PRO A 9 -6.15 -8.60 19.43
C PRO A 9 -7.38 -7.74 19.11
N ASP A 10 -7.19 -6.44 18.90
CA ASP A 10 -8.23 -5.47 18.54
C ASP A 10 -8.42 -5.30 17.02
N TYR A 11 -7.48 -5.80 16.18
CA TYR A 11 -7.64 -5.77 14.73
C TYR A 11 -8.71 -6.77 14.26
N PRO A 12 -9.74 -6.31 13.54
CA PRO A 12 -10.75 -7.19 12.94
C PRO A 12 -10.18 -7.79 11.64
N SER A 13 -9.71 -9.03 11.68
CA SER A 13 -9.19 -9.68 10.47
C SER A 13 -10.30 -9.91 9.45
N GLY A 14 -10.09 -9.44 8.22
CA GLY A 14 -10.91 -9.74 7.06
C GLY A 14 -10.47 -11.04 6.38
N ARG A 15 -10.28 -11.00 5.05
CA ARG A 15 -9.92 -12.21 4.28
C ARG A 15 -8.56 -12.82 4.65
N THR A 16 -7.61 -12.05 5.21
CA THR A 16 -6.36 -12.60 5.73
C THR A 16 -6.56 -13.51 6.94
N GLY A 17 -7.69 -13.38 7.63
CA GLY A 17 -8.11 -14.29 8.71
C GLY A 17 -8.77 -15.58 8.24
N LEU A 18 -9.27 -15.63 7.00
CA LEU A 18 -10.02 -16.78 6.49
C LEU A 18 -9.13 -18.04 6.42
N GLY A 19 -9.64 -19.15 6.93
CA GLY A 19 -8.95 -20.45 6.92
C GLY A 19 -7.74 -20.56 7.85
N THR A 20 -7.43 -19.52 8.65
CA THR A 20 -6.28 -19.51 9.56
C THR A 20 -6.63 -19.89 11.00
N GLY A 21 -7.92 -20.06 11.31
CA GLY A 21 -8.43 -20.22 12.66
C GLY A 21 -8.45 -18.93 13.49
N ARG A 22 -8.13 -17.79 12.87
CA ARG A 22 -8.29 -16.48 13.50
C ARG A 22 -9.75 -16.09 13.56
N ASP A 23 -10.10 -15.39 14.61
CA ASP A 23 -11.43 -14.80 14.74
C ASP A 23 -11.55 -13.62 13.76
N THR A 24 -12.47 -13.74 12.80
CA THR A 24 -12.75 -12.72 11.78
C THR A 24 -13.91 -11.81 12.19
N THR A 25 -14.42 -11.92 13.41
CA THR A 25 -15.45 -11.01 13.91
C THR A 25 -14.86 -9.62 14.14
N LEU A 26 -15.69 -8.60 13.92
CA LEU A 26 -15.33 -7.23 14.27
C LEU A 26 -15.05 -7.16 15.77
N ARG A 27 -13.80 -6.83 16.13
CA ARG A 27 -13.39 -6.76 17.52
C ARG A 27 -13.52 -5.34 18.04
N ASN A 28 -12.44 -4.61 18.10
CA ASN A 28 -12.44 -3.26 18.63
C ASN A 28 -11.78 -2.30 17.64
N TRP A 29 -12.41 -2.12 16.48
CA TRP A 29 -11.89 -1.22 15.45
C TRP A 29 -11.55 0.19 15.98
N PRO A 30 -12.38 0.85 16.80
CA PRO A 30 -12.03 2.16 17.35
C PRO A 30 -10.71 2.16 18.13
N ALA A 31 -10.42 1.12 18.91
CA ALA A 31 -9.17 1.02 19.66
C ALA A 31 -7.98 0.76 18.73
N TYR A 32 -8.15 -0.07 17.69
CA TYR A 32 -7.12 -0.31 16.70
C TYR A 32 -6.85 0.93 15.85
N TYR A 33 -7.89 1.63 15.41
CA TYR A 33 -7.79 2.88 14.67
C TYR A 33 -7.07 3.97 15.47
N ASP A 34 -7.39 4.13 16.75
CA ASP A 34 -6.69 5.03 17.65
C ASP A 34 -5.20 4.65 17.82
N PHE A 35 -4.91 3.35 17.90
CA PHE A 35 -3.52 2.86 17.93
C PHE A 35 -2.76 3.25 16.66
N MET A 36 -3.32 3.04 15.46
CA MET A 36 -2.69 3.47 14.21
C MET A 36 -2.45 4.98 14.16
N ASN A 37 -3.44 5.77 14.56
CA ASN A 37 -3.33 7.24 14.56
C ASN A 37 -2.27 7.74 15.55
N ARG A 38 -2.07 7.06 16.68
CA ARG A 38 -0.95 7.37 17.59
C ARG A 38 0.40 7.05 16.97
N GLN A 39 0.53 5.93 16.26
CA GLN A 39 1.76 5.60 15.53
C GLN A 39 2.06 6.62 14.43
N LEU A 40 1.07 6.99 13.62
CA LEU A 40 1.22 8.03 12.60
C LEU A 40 1.60 9.38 13.21
N THR A 41 0.97 9.74 14.33
CA THR A 41 1.33 10.96 15.07
C THR A 41 2.79 10.92 15.54
N GLU A 42 3.22 9.80 16.12
CA GLU A 42 4.61 9.61 16.54
C GLU A 42 5.59 9.76 15.37
N LEU A 43 5.32 9.05 14.25
CA LEU A 43 6.14 9.12 13.04
C LEU A 43 6.26 10.56 12.51
N LEU A 44 5.14 11.26 12.43
CA LEU A 44 5.06 12.59 11.83
C LEU A 44 5.51 13.72 12.75
N THR A 45 5.77 13.46 14.04
CA THR A 45 6.20 14.49 15.00
C THR A 45 7.60 14.29 15.55
N ASN A 46 8.09 13.04 15.64
CA ASN A 46 9.31 12.73 16.38
C ASN A 46 10.54 12.44 15.50
N TYR A 47 10.35 12.17 14.20
CA TYR A 47 11.43 11.72 13.32
C TYR A 47 11.77 12.70 12.20
N GLY A 48 11.33 13.96 12.32
CA GLY A 48 11.56 14.98 11.32
C GLY A 48 10.62 14.90 10.13
N ARG A 49 11.05 15.40 8.98
CA ARG A 49 10.23 15.44 7.77
C ARG A 49 10.03 14.03 7.21
N ILE A 50 8.77 13.69 6.94
CA ILE A 50 8.34 12.52 6.20
C ILE A 50 7.79 12.99 4.84
N ASP A 51 8.31 12.47 3.75
CA ASP A 51 7.91 12.90 2.42
C ASP A 51 6.64 12.21 1.93
N CYS A 52 6.39 10.96 2.36
CA CYS A 52 5.21 10.21 1.97
C CYS A 52 4.84 9.15 3.01
N ILE A 53 3.55 8.99 3.28
CA ILE A 53 2.98 7.79 3.91
C ILE A 53 2.31 6.96 2.82
N TRP A 54 2.88 5.80 2.53
CA TRP A 54 2.38 4.84 1.56
C TRP A 54 1.62 3.74 2.31
N PHE A 55 0.31 3.65 2.10
CA PHE A 55 -0.56 2.69 2.77
C PHE A 55 -0.75 1.41 1.96
N ASP A 56 -0.96 0.31 2.69
CA ASP A 56 -1.39 -0.98 2.15
C ASP A 56 -2.32 -1.68 3.14
N GLY A 57 -3.08 -2.67 2.64
CA GLY A 57 -3.92 -3.51 3.50
C GLY A 57 -5.42 -3.27 3.37
N TRP A 58 -5.86 -2.22 2.67
CA TRP A 58 -7.28 -1.94 2.44
C TRP A 58 -8.04 -3.17 1.89
N TRP A 59 -7.40 -3.94 1.04
CA TRP A 59 -7.91 -5.13 0.40
C TRP A 59 -8.29 -6.27 1.37
N ASP A 60 -7.93 -6.21 2.65
CA ASP A 60 -8.29 -7.25 3.61
C ASP A 60 -9.79 -7.36 3.83
N HIS A 61 -10.51 -6.24 3.66
CA HIS A 61 -11.96 -6.14 3.81
C HIS A 61 -12.71 -5.86 2.50
N ASP A 62 -12.06 -6.01 1.34
CA ASP A 62 -12.66 -5.73 0.02
C ASP A 62 -13.78 -6.70 -0.41
N GLN A 63 -13.90 -7.85 0.28
CA GLN A 63 -14.88 -8.90 0.03
C GLN A 63 -15.92 -9.03 1.15
N ASP A 64 -15.92 -8.12 2.11
CA ASP A 64 -16.90 -8.14 3.18
C ASP A 64 -18.31 -7.90 2.64
N SER A 65 -19.29 -8.60 3.20
CA SER A 65 -20.69 -8.47 2.78
C SER A 65 -21.28 -7.08 3.10
N VAL A 66 -20.70 -6.39 4.07
CA VAL A 66 -20.96 -4.99 4.41
C VAL A 66 -19.65 -4.24 4.26
N ALA A 67 -19.66 -3.13 3.52
CA ALA A 67 -18.46 -2.34 3.31
C ALA A 67 -17.82 -1.94 4.65
N PHE A 68 -16.54 -2.25 4.80
CA PHE A 68 -15.78 -1.89 5.98
C PHE A 68 -15.38 -0.42 5.94
N ASP A 69 -15.72 0.32 6.97
CA ASP A 69 -15.34 1.72 7.09
C ASP A 69 -13.95 1.85 7.72
N TRP A 70 -12.96 2.07 6.89
CA TRP A 70 -11.57 2.30 7.29
C TRP A 70 -11.31 3.68 7.92
N GLN A 71 -12.25 4.61 7.81
CA GLN A 71 -12.13 5.99 8.28
C GLN A 71 -10.89 6.70 7.67
N LEU A 72 -10.62 6.47 6.39
CA LEU A 72 -9.44 6.98 5.70
C LEU A 72 -9.39 8.51 5.60
N PRO A 73 -10.50 9.23 5.29
CA PRO A 73 -10.45 10.69 5.17
C PRO A 73 -9.95 11.37 6.44
N GLU A 74 -10.35 10.89 7.62
CA GLU A 74 -9.90 11.42 8.91
C GLU A 74 -8.41 11.13 9.15
N GLN A 75 -7.94 9.94 8.74
CA GLN A 75 -6.54 9.55 8.86
C GLN A 75 -5.64 10.36 7.93
N TYR A 76 -6.08 10.59 6.68
CA TYR A 76 -5.37 11.43 5.72
C TYR A 76 -5.32 12.89 6.18
N ALA A 77 -6.44 13.40 6.70
CA ALA A 77 -6.49 14.74 7.28
C ALA A 77 -5.56 14.88 8.51
N LEU A 78 -5.38 13.82 9.31
CA LEU A 78 -4.40 13.80 10.41
C LEU A 78 -2.97 13.99 9.87
N ILE A 79 -2.61 13.24 8.82
CA ILE A 79 -1.28 13.31 8.20
C ILE A 79 -1.00 14.72 7.68
N HIS A 80 -1.90 15.26 6.85
CA HIS A 80 -1.74 16.60 6.26
C HIS A 80 -1.75 17.71 7.31
N ARG A 81 -2.48 17.55 8.41
CA ARG A 81 -2.46 18.52 9.52
C ARG A 81 -1.11 18.54 10.25
N LEU A 82 -0.49 17.36 10.43
CA LEU A 82 0.80 17.26 11.13
C LEU A 82 1.97 17.64 10.21
N GLN A 83 1.93 17.22 8.96
CA GLN A 83 2.92 17.55 7.93
C GLN A 83 2.23 17.85 6.59
N PRO A 84 1.90 19.13 6.30
CA PRO A 84 1.15 19.49 5.09
C PRO A 84 1.83 19.14 3.75
N ALA A 85 3.14 18.89 3.76
CA ALA A 85 3.91 18.48 2.59
C ALA A 85 4.13 16.96 2.50
N CYS A 86 3.65 16.19 3.46
CA CYS A 86 3.69 14.73 3.41
C CYS A 86 2.62 14.22 2.45
N LEU A 87 3.04 13.51 1.42
CA LEU A 87 2.12 12.90 0.45
C LEU A 87 1.46 11.67 1.05
N VAL A 88 0.22 11.41 0.64
CA VAL A 88 -0.54 10.20 0.98
C VAL A 88 -0.80 9.40 -0.28
N GLY A 89 -0.37 8.13 -0.28
CA GLY A 89 -0.73 7.14 -1.29
C GLY A 89 -1.27 5.87 -0.63
N ASN A 90 -2.23 5.21 -1.26
CA ASN A 90 -2.80 3.97 -0.73
C ASN A 90 -2.99 2.92 -1.84
N ASN A 91 -2.42 1.74 -1.65
CA ASN A 91 -2.49 0.62 -2.59
C ASN A 91 -3.80 -0.18 -2.42
N HIS A 92 -4.93 0.47 -2.63
CA HIS A 92 -6.26 -0.14 -2.48
C HIS A 92 -6.87 -0.63 -3.80
N HIS A 93 -6.21 -0.42 -4.93
CA HIS A 93 -6.64 -0.84 -6.28
C HIS A 93 -7.96 -0.19 -6.76
N GLN A 94 -8.32 0.95 -6.19
CA GLN A 94 -9.49 1.75 -6.56
C GLN A 94 -9.06 3.10 -7.15
N VAL A 95 -10.00 3.86 -7.65
CA VAL A 95 -9.76 5.29 -7.88
C VAL A 95 -9.43 5.98 -6.57
N PRO A 96 -8.55 6.99 -6.57
CA PRO A 96 -8.13 7.65 -5.33
C PRO A 96 -9.30 8.18 -4.50
N PHE A 97 -9.21 7.99 -3.20
CA PHE A 97 -10.13 8.57 -2.24
C PHE A 97 -9.75 10.02 -1.92
N GLU A 98 -10.68 10.76 -1.36
CA GLU A 98 -10.43 12.13 -0.93
C GLU A 98 -9.26 12.20 0.07
N GLY A 99 -8.30 13.08 -0.21
CA GLY A 99 -7.10 13.26 0.60
C GLY A 99 -5.89 12.43 0.17
N GLU A 100 -6.00 11.65 -0.90
CA GLU A 100 -4.83 11.00 -1.52
C GLU A 100 -4.15 11.92 -2.52
N ASP A 101 -2.82 11.88 -2.54
CA ASP A 101 -1.97 12.71 -3.37
C ASP A 101 -1.31 11.94 -4.52
N ILE A 102 -1.41 10.61 -4.52
CA ILE A 102 -0.78 9.71 -5.49
C ILE A 102 -1.75 8.59 -5.84
N GLN A 103 -1.94 8.32 -7.13
CA GLN A 103 -2.63 7.11 -7.58
C GLN A 103 -1.64 5.97 -7.84
N ILE A 104 -1.87 4.81 -7.23
CA ILE A 104 -0.97 3.66 -7.25
C ILE A 104 -1.51 2.53 -8.13
N PHE A 105 -0.63 1.96 -8.96
CA PHE A 105 -0.89 0.80 -9.83
C PHE A 105 0.05 -0.34 -9.45
N GLU A 106 -0.50 -1.45 -8.92
CA GLU A 106 0.33 -2.59 -8.52
C GLU A 106 0.62 -3.50 -9.70
N ARG A 107 1.92 -3.78 -9.92
CA ARG A 107 2.46 -4.69 -10.94
C ARG A 107 2.27 -4.29 -12.39
N ASP A 108 1.36 -3.38 -12.68
CA ASP A 108 1.08 -2.87 -14.02
C ASP A 108 1.40 -1.38 -14.15
N VAL A 109 1.61 -0.90 -15.35
CA VAL A 109 1.69 0.55 -15.62
C VAL A 109 0.28 1.14 -15.75
N PRO A 110 0.07 2.44 -15.51
CA PRO A 110 -1.24 3.07 -15.60
C PRO A 110 -1.95 2.77 -16.94
N GLY A 111 -3.21 2.33 -16.83
CA GLY A 111 -4.04 1.93 -17.96
C GLY A 111 -3.82 0.49 -18.45
N GLU A 112 -3.01 -0.31 -17.77
CA GLU A 112 -2.90 -1.76 -17.99
C GLU A 112 -3.43 -2.52 -16.75
N ASN A 113 -3.91 -3.75 -16.97
CA ASN A 113 -4.38 -4.64 -15.89
C ASN A 113 -4.06 -6.10 -16.21
N LYS A 114 -2.80 -6.39 -16.50
CA LYS A 114 -2.34 -7.76 -16.82
C LYS A 114 -2.21 -8.63 -15.59
N ALA A 115 -1.86 -8.02 -14.46
CA ALA A 115 -1.77 -8.69 -13.17
C ALA A 115 -3.15 -8.85 -12.47
N GLY A 116 -4.17 -8.13 -12.97
CA GLY A 116 -5.52 -8.18 -12.40
C GLY A 116 -5.74 -7.27 -11.18
N LEU A 117 -4.75 -6.43 -10.83
CA LEU A 117 -4.78 -5.57 -9.63
C LEU A 117 -4.92 -4.07 -9.96
N SER A 118 -4.88 -3.69 -11.24
CA SER A 118 -4.80 -2.29 -11.67
C SER A 118 -5.90 -1.93 -12.67
N GLY A 119 -7.13 -2.40 -12.37
CA GLY A 119 -8.31 -2.16 -13.21
C GLY A 119 -8.98 -0.80 -13.03
N GLN A 120 -8.50 0.00 -12.07
CA GLN A 120 -9.05 1.33 -11.80
C GLN A 120 -8.79 2.32 -12.96
N GLU A 121 -9.68 3.28 -13.11
CA GLU A 121 -9.53 4.36 -14.07
C GLU A 121 -8.35 5.28 -13.70
N VAL A 122 -7.55 5.66 -14.69
CA VAL A 122 -6.43 6.59 -14.49
C VAL A 122 -6.97 8.01 -14.31
N GLN A 123 -6.58 8.67 -13.22
CA GLN A 123 -6.95 10.05 -12.93
C GLN A 123 -5.89 11.01 -13.47
N ASP A 124 -6.31 12.01 -14.24
CA ASP A 124 -5.39 12.99 -14.87
C ASP A 124 -4.89 14.07 -13.89
N VAL A 125 -5.43 14.09 -12.67
CA VAL A 125 -5.20 15.18 -11.71
C VAL A 125 -4.16 14.87 -10.65
N LEU A 126 -3.79 13.58 -10.47
CA LEU A 126 -2.82 13.16 -9.47
C LEU A 126 -1.54 12.60 -10.11
N PRO A 127 -0.40 12.74 -9.45
CA PRO A 127 0.79 11.96 -9.77
C PRO A 127 0.49 10.46 -9.76
N LEU A 128 1.10 9.73 -10.70
CA LEU A 128 0.89 8.30 -10.87
C LEU A 128 2.12 7.54 -10.39
N GLU A 129 1.93 6.39 -9.76
CA GLU A 129 3.00 5.48 -9.36
C GLU A 129 2.68 4.05 -9.77
N THR A 130 3.70 3.34 -10.27
CA THR A 130 3.67 1.89 -10.45
C THR A 130 4.57 1.26 -9.41
N CYS A 131 4.05 0.36 -8.56
CA CYS A 131 4.89 -0.48 -7.71
C CYS A 131 5.09 -1.86 -8.33
N GLN A 132 6.34 -2.35 -8.30
CA GLN A 132 6.73 -3.64 -8.86
C GLN A 132 7.87 -4.25 -8.05
N THR A 133 8.01 -5.57 -8.08
CA THR A 133 9.12 -6.29 -7.44
C THR A 133 10.08 -6.90 -8.47
N MET A 134 11.34 -7.10 -8.06
CA MET A 134 12.36 -7.71 -8.92
C MET A 134 12.10 -9.18 -9.24
N ASN A 135 11.39 -9.89 -8.38
CA ASN A 135 11.04 -11.31 -8.53
C ASN A 135 9.53 -11.53 -8.37
N GLY A 136 9.09 -12.64 -7.81
CA GLY A 136 7.66 -12.96 -7.61
C GLY A 136 7.09 -12.40 -6.30
N MET A 137 7.93 -12.29 -5.27
CA MET A 137 7.52 -11.90 -3.91
C MET A 137 7.95 -10.47 -3.58
N TRP A 138 7.21 -9.83 -2.68
CA TRP A 138 7.55 -8.50 -2.17
C TRP A 138 8.67 -8.55 -1.11
N GLY A 139 8.62 -9.52 -0.21
CA GLY A 139 9.68 -9.78 0.76
C GLY A 139 10.66 -10.84 0.26
N TYR A 140 11.81 -10.98 0.94
CA TYR A 140 12.75 -12.05 0.69
C TYR A 140 12.10 -13.43 0.88
N LYS A 141 12.29 -14.31 -0.08
CA LYS A 141 11.87 -15.70 -0.02
C LYS A 141 12.93 -16.58 -0.67
N ILE A 142 13.57 -17.45 0.12
CA ILE A 142 14.72 -18.25 -0.29
C ILE A 142 14.49 -19.09 -1.55
N VAL A 143 13.24 -19.51 -1.81
CA VAL A 143 12.90 -20.32 -2.98
C VAL A 143 12.50 -19.50 -4.21
N ASP A 144 12.34 -18.18 -4.08
CA ASP A 144 11.98 -17.29 -5.19
C ASP A 144 13.23 -16.63 -5.79
N GLN A 145 13.95 -17.43 -6.57
CA GLN A 145 15.18 -17.04 -7.25
C GLN A 145 14.94 -16.58 -8.70
N ASN A 146 13.69 -16.43 -9.12
CA ASN A 146 13.35 -16.06 -10.49
C ASN A 146 13.31 -14.54 -10.65
N TYR A 147 14.48 -13.93 -10.66
CA TYR A 147 14.60 -12.48 -10.81
C TYR A 147 14.36 -12.03 -12.25
N LYS A 148 13.68 -10.90 -12.41
CA LYS A 148 13.50 -10.27 -13.71
C LYS A 148 14.88 -9.84 -14.29
N PRO A 149 15.18 -10.16 -15.56
CA PRO A 149 16.41 -9.69 -16.19
C PRO A 149 16.51 -8.17 -16.20
N ALA A 150 17.71 -7.61 -16.10
CA ALA A 150 17.95 -6.16 -16.12
C ALA A 150 17.27 -5.47 -17.31
N ALA A 151 17.32 -6.08 -18.51
CA ALA A 151 16.64 -5.53 -19.68
C ALA A 151 15.12 -5.42 -19.50
N MET A 152 14.50 -6.30 -18.73
CA MET A 152 13.06 -6.24 -18.41
C MET A 152 12.76 -5.10 -17.44
N LEU A 153 13.60 -4.91 -16.42
CA LEU A 153 13.47 -3.83 -15.44
C LEU A 153 13.68 -2.46 -16.10
N VAL A 154 14.67 -2.34 -16.99
CA VAL A 154 14.87 -1.10 -17.76
C VAL A 154 13.67 -0.79 -18.66
N ARG A 155 13.13 -1.79 -19.37
CA ARG A 155 11.91 -1.61 -20.17
C ARG A 155 10.71 -1.18 -19.31
N LEU A 156 10.57 -1.76 -18.11
CA LEU A 156 9.51 -1.37 -17.18
C LEU A 156 9.67 0.09 -16.78
N LEU A 157 10.88 0.52 -16.39
CA LEU A 157 11.16 1.92 -16.04
C LEU A 157 10.80 2.86 -17.17
N VAL A 158 11.24 2.57 -18.41
CA VAL A 158 10.94 3.40 -19.58
C VAL A 158 9.43 3.45 -19.87
N ARG A 159 8.74 2.30 -19.77
CA ARG A 159 7.28 2.23 -19.98
C ARG A 159 6.52 3.03 -18.92
N THR A 160 6.93 2.91 -17.65
CA THR A 160 6.33 3.65 -16.52
C THR A 160 6.50 5.16 -16.73
N ALA A 161 7.73 5.59 -17.05
CA ALA A 161 8.02 7.00 -17.37
C ALA A 161 7.22 7.51 -18.57
N ALA A 162 7.05 6.71 -19.63
CA ALA A 162 6.24 7.06 -20.81
C ALA A 162 4.75 7.21 -20.49
N LYS A 163 4.28 6.67 -19.37
CA LYS A 163 2.92 6.88 -18.85
C LYS A 163 2.82 8.05 -17.85
N GLY A 164 3.91 8.81 -17.68
CA GLY A 164 3.97 9.90 -16.71
C GLY A 164 3.97 9.44 -15.26
N ALA A 165 4.30 8.18 -15.00
CA ALA A 165 4.28 7.60 -13.66
C ALA A 165 5.69 7.42 -13.07
N ASN A 166 5.78 7.45 -11.74
CA ASN A 166 6.94 7.03 -10.98
C ASN A 166 7.02 5.50 -10.89
N LEU A 167 8.23 4.92 -10.83
CA LEU A 167 8.44 3.50 -10.57
C LEU A 167 8.99 3.30 -9.17
N LEU A 168 8.20 2.65 -8.32
CA LEU A 168 8.64 2.10 -7.03
C LEU A 168 9.06 0.64 -7.24
N LEU A 169 10.37 0.39 -7.35
CA LEU A 169 10.90 -0.96 -7.53
C LEU A 169 11.32 -1.57 -6.18
N ASN A 170 10.59 -2.58 -5.76
CA ASN A 170 10.91 -3.34 -4.55
C ASN A 170 12.03 -4.35 -4.79
N ILE A 171 12.99 -4.42 -3.88
CA ILE A 171 14.21 -5.22 -4.02
C ILE A 171 14.30 -6.45 -3.10
N GLY A 172 13.46 -6.58 -2.09
CA GLY A 172 13.35 -7.75 -1.21
C GLY A 172 14.69 -8.26 -0.66
N PRO A 173 15.45 -7.47 0.14
CA PRO A 173 16.80 -7.83 0.58
C PRO A 173 16.82 -9.08 1.46
N GLN A 174 17.94 -9.81 1.44
CA GLN A 174 18.22 -10.92 2.34
C GLN A 174 18.35 -10.45 3.79
N PRO A 175 18.33 -11.36 4.80
CA PRO A 175 18.44 -10.98 6.20
C PRO A 175 19.73 -10.23 6.57
N ASP A 176 20.80 -10.40 5.78
CA ASP A 176 22.08 -9.69 5.95
C ASP A 176 22.16 -8.36 5.16
N GLY A 177 21.07 -8.01 4.45
CA GLY A 177 20.96 -6.80 3.63
C GLY A 177 21.50 -6.93 2.21
N SER A 178 22.02 -8.09 1.81
CA SER A 178 22.41 -8.36 0.41
C SER A 178 21.18 -8.56 -0.49
N LEU A 179 21.38 -8.45 -1.82
CA LEU A 179 20.35 -8.62 -2.85
C LEU A 179 20.57 -9.91 -3.63
#